data_4f5dcc94939fb19dc819a55018d70aca
#
_entry.id   4f5dcc94939fb19dc819a55018d70aca
#
_cell.length_a   1.000
_cell.length_b   1.000
_cell.length_c   1.000
_cell.angle_alpha   90.00
_cell.angle_beta   90.00
_cell.angle_gamma   90.00
#
_symmetry.space_group_name_H-M   'P 1'
#
loop_
_entity.id
_entity.type
_entity.pdbx_description
1 polymer ?
#
loop_
_entity_poly.entity_id
_entity_poly.type
_entity_poly.pdbx_seq_one_letter_code
_entity_poly.pdbx_strand_id
1 'polypeptide(L)'
;PAGPVIAAGSTGSIPATAELLATIAGLTGGAIVLPGLDQLLDEASFQALVAPGARPAVLGHPQYGLAKLIGKIGVLRGDVEEIGAAEPKLALRAALVGEALRPAETTELWAETRNGFSASDIAAAFADVTLLEAASERDEAVAIAVALKQAVEEPGQRAALVTGDRALARRVSVELKRFGVVADDSGGTPLSNTPAASLLRLALEAVFRPGDPVGLLSLLKHPLLGLGLERGDVR
;
A
#
# COMPACT_ATOMS: atom_id res chain seq x y z
N PRO A 1 9.99 -23.57 -18.97
CA PRO A 1 9.64 -22.52 -19.93
C PRO A 1 10.80 -22.35 -20.91
N ALA A 2 10.47 -21.97 -22.17
CA ALA A 2 11.45 -21.80 -23.25
C ALA A 2 12.17 -20.44 -23.22
N GLY A 3 12.00 -19.65 -22.18
CA GLY A 3 12.58 -18.31 -22.04
C GLY A 3 12.77 -17.92 -20.58
N PRO A 4 13.34 -16.72 -20.28
CA PRO A 4 13.54 -16.23 -18.94
C PRO A 4 12.20 -16.03 -18.22
N VAL A 5 12.18 -16.30 -16.91
CA VAL A 5 11.02 -16.07 -16.04
C VAL A 5 11.40 -14.99 -15.02
N ILE A 6 10.75 -13.85 -15.09
CA ILE A 6 11.04 -12.72 -14.22
C ILE A 6 9.81 -12.42 -13.36
N ALA A 7 9.98 -12.38 -12.04
CA ALA A 7 8.99 -11.91 -11.10
C ALA A 7 9.43 -10.58 -10.50
N ALA A 8 8.56 -9.58 -10.52
CA ALA A 8 8.87 -8.23 -10.04
C ALA A 8 7.77 -7.68 -9.12
N GLY A 9 8.17 -6.81 -8.18
CA GLY A 9 7.25 -6.00 -7.39
C GLY A 9 6.57 -6.69 -6.21
N SER A 10 6.96 -7.92 -5.86
CA SER A 10 6.39 -8.64 -4.72
C SER A 10 7.40 -8.78 -3.58
N THR A 11 6.92 -8.59 -2.35
CA THR A 11 7.69 -8.81 -1.11
C THR A 11 7.57 -10.22 -0.55
N GLY A 12 6.79 -11.10 -1.21
CA GLY A 12 6.58 -12.47 -0.74
C GLY A 12 5.87 -12.57 0.62
N SER A 13 5.09 -11.58 1.00
CA SER A 13 4.38 -11.54 2.30
C SER A 13 3.37 -12.68 2.47
N ILE A 14 2.80 -13.18 1.38
CA ILE A 14 1.93 -14.36 1.36
C ILE A 14 2.79 -15.62 1.20
N PRO A 15 2.66 -16.65 2.07
CA PRO A 15 3.49 -17.85 2.02
C PRO A 15 3.55 -18.53 0.64
N ALA A 16 2.41 -18.68 -0.03
CA ALA A 16 2.36 -19.26 -1.38
C ALA A 16 3.12 -18.42 -2.42
N THR A 17 3.07 -17.09 -2.30
CA THR A 17 3.83 -16.18 -3.16
C THR A 17 5.33 -16.32 -2.88
N ALA A 18 5.74 -16.42 -1.62
CA ALA A 18 7.15 -16.63 -1.26
C ALA A 18 7.69 -17.95 -1.82
N GLU A 19 6.89 -19.04 -1.80
CA GLU A 19 7.25 -20.32 -2.44
C GLU A 19 7.40 -20.18 -3.95
N LEU A 20 6.47 -19.49 -4.60
CA LEU A 20 6.54 -19.24 -6.04
C LEU A 20 7.81 -18.45 -6.40
N LEU A 21 8.12 -17.39 -5.64
CA LEU A 21 9.32 -16.59 -5.85
C LEU A 21 10.60 -17.44 -5.64
N ALA A 22 10.67 -18.24 -4.58
CA ALA A 22 11.80 -19.13 -4.34
C ALA A 22 11.96 -20.17 -5.48
N THR A 23 10.84 -20.67 -6.00
CA THR A 23 10.85 -21.59 -7.15
C THR A 23 11.40 -20.90 -8.40
N ILE A 24 10.96 -19.66 -8.68
CA ILE A 24 11.43 -18.87 -9.84
C ILE A 24 12.94 -18.58 -9.70
N ALA A 25 13.40 -18.22 -8.49
CA ALA A 25 14.83 -17.97 -8.24
C ALA A 25 15.70 -19.18 -8.55
N GLY A 26 15.18 -20.39 -8.35
CA GLY A 26 15.90 -21.65 -8.64
C GLY A 26 15.87 -22.08 -10.12
N LEU A 27 15.14 -21.39 -10.99
CA LEU A 27 15.06 -21.73 -12.42
C LEU A 27 16.32 -21.25 -13.17
N THR A 28 16.78 -22.04 -14.14
CA THR A 28 17.78 -21.57 -15.13
C THR A 28 17.17 -20.43 -15.94
N GLY A 29 17.66 -19.20 -15.75
CA GLY A 29 17.08 -17.99 -16.35
C GLY A 29 15.89 -17.41 -15.56
N GLY A 30 15.71 -17.84 -14.30
CA GLY A 30 14.81 -17.20 -13.35
C GLY A 30 15.43 -15.93 -12.76
N ALA A 31 14.64 -14.88 -12.57
CA ALA A 31 15.07 -13.65 -11.91
C ALA A 31 13.94 -13.07 -11.05
N ILE A 32 14.34 -12.45 -9.91
CA ILE A 32 13.41 -11.74 -9.03
C ILE A 32 13.87 -10.30 -8.88
N VAL A 33 12.96 -9.37 -9.10
CA VAL A 33 13.18 -7.94 -8.85
C VAL A 33 12.45 -7.57 -7.57
N LEU A 34 13.20 -7.32 -6.50
CA LEU A 34 12.68 -6.97 -5.18
C LEU A 34 12.42 -5.46 -5.10
N PRO A 35 11.25 -5.02 -4.60
CA PRO A 35 10.96 -3.60 -4.43
C PRO A 35 11.57 -3.08 -3.12
N GLY A 36 12.49 -2.11 -3.19
CA GLY A 36 12.94 -1.33 -2.04
C GLY A 36 13.65 -2.13 -0.94
N LEU A 37 14.49 -3.09 -1.32
CA LEU A 37 15.37 -3.76 -0.37
C LEU A 37 16.39 -2.74 0.17
N ASP A 38 16.46 -2.60 1.50
CA ASP A 38 17.42 -1.72 2.14
C ASP A 38 18.81 -2.34 2.11
N GLN A 39 19.70 -1.72 1.33
CA GLN A 39 21.12 -2.11 1.22
C GLN A 39 22.00 -1.28 2.17
N LEU A 40 21.46 -0.23 2.81
CA LEU A 40 22.23 0.71 3.63
C LEU A 40 22.21 0.36 5.11
N LEU A 41 21.13 -0.28 5.59
CA LEU A 41 21.04 -0.73 6.97
C LEU A 41 22.19 -1.71 7.28
N ASP A 42 22.87 -1.55 8.41
CA ASP A 42 23.97 -2.44 8.79
C ASP A 42 23.47 -3.89 8.94
N GLU A 43 24.42 -4.82 8.80
CA GLU A 43 24.07 -6.25 8.77
C GLU A 43 23.52 -6.76 10.10
N ALA A 44 23.99 -6.23 11.24
CA ALA A 44 23.49 -6.63 12.55
C ALA A 44 22.01 -6.23 12.71
N SER A 45 21.65 -5.02 12.29
CA SER A 45 20.27 -4.53 12.29
C SER A 45 19.40 -5.31 11.31
N PHE A 46 19.89 -5.63 10.13
CA PHE A 46 19.15 -6.42 9.15
C PHE A 46 18.90 -7.86 9.64
N GLN A 47 19.89 -8.50 10.25
CA GLN A 47 19.75 -9.84 10.83
C GLN A 47 18.84 -9.87 12.04
N ALA A 48 18.78 -8.79 12.84
CA ALA A 48 17.87 -8.67 13.96
C ALA A 48 16.38 -8.79 13.53
N LEU A 49 16.05 -8.43 12.28
CA LEU A 49 14.69 -8.53 11.73
C LEU A 49 14.19 -9.99 11.67
N VAL A 50 15.07 -10.95 11.44
CA VAL A 50 14.72 -12.37 11.24
C VAL A 50 15.33 -13.29 12.29
N ALA A 51 15.93 -12.71 13.35
CA ALA A 51 16.55 -13.47 14.43
C ALA A 51 15.53 -14.38 15.14
N PRO A 52 15.93 -15.61 15.51
CA PRO A 52 15.10 -16.46 16.34
C PRO A 52 14.76 -15.76 17.68
N GLY A 53 13.47 -15.67 18.02
CA GLY A 53 13.03 -14.99 19.23
C GLY A 53 12.93 -13.46 19.13
N ALA A 54 13.04 -12.89 17.93
CA ALA A 54 12.81 -11.46 17.69
C ALA A 54 11.47 -11.00 18.28
N ARG A 55 11.44 -9.76 18.77
CA ARG A 55 10.24 -9.19 19.39
C ARG A 55 9.11 -9.05 18.36
N PRO A 56 7.83 -9.16 18.76
CA PRO A 56 6.70 -8.98 17.85
C PRO A 56 6.70 -7.65 17.08
N ALA A 57 7.30 -6.59 17.63
CA ALA A 57 7.44 -5.29 16.98
C ALA A 57 8.19 -5.36 15.62
N VAL A 58 9.11 -6.31 15.48
CA VAL A 58 9.86 -6.53 14.23
C VAL A 58 8.96 -6.91 13.07
N LEU A 59 7.83 -7.58 13.32
CA LEU A 59 6.87 -7.98 12.29
C LEU A 59 6.27 -6.78 11.54
N GLY A 60 6.24 -5.61 12.16
CA GLY A 60 5.80 -4.34 11.55
C GLY A 60 6.89 -3.60 10.79
N HIS A 61 8.14 -4.05 10.85
CA HIS A 61 9.24 -3.38 10.18
C HIS A 61 9.14 -3.51 8.66
N PRO A 62 9.33 -2.43 7.87
CA PRO A 62 9.17 -2.45 6.40
C PRO A 62 10.03 -3.51 5.70
N GLN A 63 11.22 -3.78 6.23
CA GLN A 63 12.17 -4.74 5.64
C GLN A 63 11.96 -6.19 6.11
N TYR A 64 11.09 -6.45 7.10
CA TYR A 64 10.89 -7.81 7.64
C TYR A 64 10.51 -8.83 6.57
N GLY A 65 9.54 -8.48 5.70
CA GLY A 65 9.08 -9.37 4.63
C GLY A 65 10.17 -9.71 3.63
N LEU A 66 10.95 -8.71 3.23
CA LEU A 66 12.07 -8.90 2.29
C LEU A 66 13.21 -9.69 2.93
N ALA A 67 13.59 -9.41 4.17
CA ALA A 67 14.62 -10.17 4.90
C ALA A 67 14.25 -11.65 5.00
N LYS A 68 12.99 -11.94 5.33
CA LYS A 68 12.46 -13.31 5.36
C LYS A 68 12.48 -13.98 3.98
N LEU A 69 12.11 -13.24 2.94
CA LEU A 69 12.10 -13.75 1.57
C LEU A 69 13.50 -14.09 1.06
N ILE A 70 14.49 -13.20 1.27
CA ILE A 70 15.88 -13.45 0.86
C ILE A 70 16.42 -14.70 1.56
N GLY A 71 16.18 -14.82 2.87
CA GLY A 71 16.56 -16.02 3.62
C GLY A 71 15.92 -17.31 3.09
N LYS A 72 14.66 -17.23 2.62
CA LYS A 72 13.95 -18.35 2.01
C LYS A 72 14.49 -18.71 0.63
N ILE A 73 14.87 -17.72 -0.18
CA ILE A 73 15.51 -17.93 -1.48
C ILE A 73 16.91 -18.49 -1.32
N GLY A 74 17.58 -18.20 -0.20
CA GLY A 74 18.93 -18.66 0.11
C GLY A 74 20.03 -17.79 -0.50
N VAL A 75 19.76 -16.48 -0.71
CA VAL A 75 20.73 -15.48 -1.17
C VAL A 75 21.13 -14.55 -0.04
N LEU A 76 22.35 -14.03 -0.07
CA LEU A 76 22.77 -12.99 0.85
C LEU A 76 22.28 -11.62 0.34
N ARG A 77 21.98 -10.70 1.25
CA ARG A 77 21.56 -9.34 0.88
C ARG A 77 22.57 -8.64 -0.02
N GLY A 78 23.88 -8.82 0.27
CA GLY A 78 24.97 -8.23 -0.52
C GLY A 78 25.11 -8.81 -1.93
N ASP A 79 24.49 -9.96 -2.22
CA ASP A 79 24.49 -10.56 -3.56
C ASP A 79 23.34 -10.02 -4.44
N VAL A 80 22.47 -9.19 -3.87
CA VAL A 80 21.36 -8.58 -4.61
C VAL A 80 21.85 -7.30 -5.27
N GLU A 81 21.87 -7.30 -6.60
CA GLU A 81 22.26 -6.14 -7.39
C GLU A 81 21.18 -5.06 -7.37
N GLU A 82 21.57 -3.80 -7.21
CA GLU A 82 20.66 -2.66 -7.31
C GLU A 82 20.43 -2.29 -8.78
N ILE A 83 19.18 -2.22 -9.20
CA ILE A 83 18.81 -1.84 -10.57
C ILE A 83 18.54 -0.34 -10.61
N GLY A 84 19.41 0.39 -11.29
CA GLY A 84 19.36 1.85 -11.39
C GLY A 84 20.14 2.55 -10.28
N ALA A 85 20.08 3.85 -10.25
CA ALA A 85 20.67 4.70 -9.23
C ALA A 85 19.65 5.75 -8.79
N ALA A 86 19.49 5.92 -7.47
CA ALA A 86 18.69 7.01 -6.94
C ALA A 86 19.42 8.34 -7.12
N GLU A 87 18.68 9.42 -7.36
CA GLU A 87 19.25 10.77 -7.27
C GLU A 87 19.87 10.99 -5.88
N PRO A 88 20.98 11.74 -5.77
CA PRO A 88 21.70 11.93 -4.52
C PRO A 88 20.82 12.38 -3.33
N LYS A 89 19.84 13.24 -3.60
CA LYS A 89 18.86 13.71 -2.60
C LYS A 89 17.96 12.57 -2.11
N LEU A 90 17.50 11.71 -3.01
CA LEU A 90 16.64 10.58 -2.68
C LEU A 90 17.42 9.47 -1.98
N ALA A 91 18.67 9.24 -2.38
CA ALA A 91 19.55 8.30 -1.69
C ALA A 91 19.82 8.75 -0.25
N LEU A 92 20.10 10.04 -0.03
CA LEU A 92 20.27 10.61 1.30
C LEU A 92 19.00 10.50 2.15
N ARG A 93 17.83 10.75 1.57
CA ARG A 93 16.54 10.57 2.25
C ARG A 93 16.31 9.10 2.61
N ALA A 94 16.61 8.17 1.71
CA ALA A 94 16.48 6.74 1.96
C ALA A 94 17.37 6.30 3.14
N ALA A 95 18.62 6.77 3.20
CA ALA A 95 19.53 6.50 4.30
C ALA A 95 18.99 7.04 5.63
N LEU A 96 18.54 8.29 5.66
CA LEU A 96 17.95 8.90 6.87
C LEU A 96 16.68 8.19 7.34
N VAL A 97 15.79 7.80 6.42
CA VAL A 97 14.57 7.06 6.74
C VAL A 97 14.89 5.65 7.22
N GLY A 98 15.84 4.96 6.59
CA GLY A 98 16.32 3.65 7.03
C GLY A 98 16.82 3.69 8.47
N GLU A 99 17.65 4.68 8.80
CA GLU A 99 18.13 4.90 10.16
C GLU A 99 17.01 5.24 11.17
N ALA A 100 16.04 6.06 10.76
CA ALA A 100 14.89 6.40 11.61
C ALA A 100 14.01 5.16 11.93
N LEU A 101 14.01 4.17 11.03
CA LEU A 101 13.27 2.92 11.18
C LEU A 101 14.12 1.77 11.72
N ARG A 102 15.34 2.02 12.18
CA ARG A 102 16.23 1.01 12.74
C ARG A 102 15.53 0.14 13.79
N PRO A 103 15.73 -1.19 13.77
CA PRO A 103 15.14 -2.09 14.75
C PRO A 103 15.50 -1.71 16.19
N ALA A 104 14.56 -1.93 17.11
CA ALA A 104 14.72 -1.58 18.53
C ALA A 104 15.95 -2.27 19.19
N GLU A 105 16.36 -3.40 18.65
CA GLU A 105 17.48 -4.21 19.11
C GLU A 105 18.85 -3.56 18.85
N THR A 106 18.91 -2.56 17.95
CA THR A 106 20.17 -1.91 17.54
C THR A 106 20.08 -0.38 17.55
N THR A 107 19.13 0.18 18.32
CA THR A 107 18.95 1.64 18.43
C THR A 107 20.11 2.36 19.13
N GLU A 108 20.96 1.63 19.87
CA GLU A 108 22.19 2.17 20.45
C GLU A 108 23.15 2.71 19.37
N LEU A 109 23.07 2.18 18.15
CA LEU A 109 23.90 2.63 17.03
C LEU A 109 23.45 4.00 16.47
N TRP A 110 22.27 4.52 16.85
CA TRP A 110 21.82 5.84 16.42
C TRP A 110 22.78 6.97 16.74
N ALA A 111 23.45 6.91 17.90
CA ALA A 111 24.38 7.94 18.32
C ALA A 111 25.58 8.04 17.35
N GLU A 112 26.04 6.93 16.84
CA GLU A 112 27.15 6.87 15.88
C GLU A 112 26.69 7.31 14.49
N THR A 113 25.61 6.76 13.98
CA THR A 113 25.09 7.03 12.63
C THR A 113 24.63 8.48 12.48
N ARG A 114 23.99 9.05 13.53
CA ARG A 114 23.54 10.44 13.53
C ARG A 114 24.69 11.43 13.25
N ASN A 115 25.88 11.15 13.73
CA ASN A 115 27.06 11.99 13.51
C ASN A 115 27.56 11.95 12.05
N GLY A 116 27.11 10.99 11.26
CA GLY A 116 27.41 10.89 9.82
C GLY A 116 26.56 11.83 8.95
N PHE A 117 25.50 12.45 9.49
CA PHE A 117 24.63 13.36 8.75
C PHE A 117 24.76 14.78 9.27
N SER A 118 25.12 15.71 8.38
CA SER A 118 25.14 17.15 8.72
C SER A 118 23.71 17.73 8.74
N ALA A 119 23.52 18.87 9.41
CA ALA A 119 22.25 19.58 9.38
C ALA A 119 21.84 20.00 7.96
N SER A 120 22.81 20.31 7.09
CA SER A 120 22.56 20.62 5.69
C SER A 120 22.08 19.39 4.90
N ASP A 121 22.61 18.21 5.19
CA ASP A 121 22.17 16.95 4.56
C ASP A 121 20.73 16.63 4.92
N ILE A 122 20.38 16.76 6.21
CA ILE A 122 19.01 16.56 6.68
C ILE A 122 18.05 17.55 6.01
N ALA A 123 18.41 18.83 5.96
CA ALA A 123 17.61 19.85 5.32
C ALA A 123 17.42 19.56 3.81
N ALA A 124 18.49 19.15 3.12
CA ALA A 124 18.44 18.82 1.71
C ALA A 124 17.59 17.57 1.43
N ALA A 125 17.71 16.53 2.25
CA ALA A 125 16.94 15.30 2.10
C ALA A 125 15.44 15.53 2.22
N PHE A 126 15.02 16.44 3.10
CA PHE A 126 13.60 16.70 3.39
C PHE A 126 13.07 18.04 2.84
N ALA A 127 13.79 18.71 1.93
CA ALA A 127 13.39 20.01 1.38
C ALA A 127 12.00 19.98 0.69
N ASP A 128 11.60 18.83 0.12
CA ASP A 128 10.29 18.64 -0.54
C ASP A 128 9.31 17.80 0.30
N VAL A 129 9.58 17.66 1.59
CA VAL A 129 8.70 16.94 2.51
C VAL A 129 7.97 17.97 3.38
N THR A 130 6.65 17.90 3.36
CA THR A 130 5.80 18.78 4.16
C THR A 130 4.99 17.94 5.14
N LEU A 131 4.97 18.33 6.41
CA LEU A 131 4.07 17.80 7.42
C LEU A 131 2.87 18.74 7.54
N LEU A 132 1.66 18.20 7.44
CA LEU A 132 0.43 18.93 7.64
C LEU A 132 -0.37 18.29 8.79
N GLU A 133 -0.63 19.06 9.82
CA GLU A 133 -1.51 18.66 10.92
C GLU A 133 -2.88 19.32 10.74
N ALA A 134 -3.93 18.52 10.66
CA ALA A 134 -5.30 19.00 10.48
C ALA A 134 -6.07 18.97 11.81
N ALA A 135 -6.98 19.92 12.01
CA ALA A 135 -7.78 20.01 13.22
C ALA A 135 -8.86 18.93 13.32
N SER A 136 -9.26 18.34 12.19
CA SER A 136 -10.27 17.29 12.13
C SER A 136 -10.03 16.37 10.92
N GLU A 137 -10.60 15.16 10.96
CA GLU A 137 -10.58 14.22 9.84
C GLU A 137 -11.18 14.80 8.54
N ARG A 138 -12.11 15.73 8.67
CA ARG A 138 -12.69 16.45 7.53
C ARG A 138 -11.70 17.42 6.93
N ASP A 139 -11.03 18.20 7.77
CA ASP A 139 -10.02 19.17 7.32
C ASP A 139 -8.82 18.46 6.70
N GLU A 140 -8.42 17.31 7.28
CA GLU A 140 -7.41 16.44 6.70
C GLU A 140 -7.80 15.99 5.28
N ALA A 141 -9.00 15.47 5.09
CA ALA A 141 -9.47 15.02 3.78
C ALA A 141 -9.53 16.17 2.76
N VAL A 142 -9.95 17.36 3.18
CA VAL A 142 -9.98 18.57 2.32
C VAL A 142 -8.56 19.00 1.96
N ALA A 143 -7.66 19.06 2.93
CA ALA A 143 -6.26 19.44 2.69
C ALA A 143 -5.56 18.49 1.71
N ILE A 144 -5.75 17.18 1.88
CA ILE A 144 -5.24 16.17 0.95
C ILE A 144 -5.85 16.36 -0.44
N ALA A 145 -7.17 16.57 -0.53
CA ALA A 145 -7.82 16.76 -1.83
C ALA A 145 -7.33 18.02 -2.55
N VAL A 146 -7.07 19.11 -1.82
CA VAL A 146 -6.47 20.34 -2.38
C VAL A 146 -5.05 20.07 -2.88
N ALA A 147 -4.21 19.40 -2.09
CA ALA A 147 -2.84 19.07 -2.49
C ALA A 147 -2.81 18.18 -3.75
N LEU A 148 -3.67 17.15 -3.80
CA LEU A 148 -3.80 16.30 -4.99
C LEU A 148 -4.30 17.07 -6.21
N LYS A 149 -5.28 17.97 -6.01
CA LYS A 149 -5.81 18.82 -7.08
C LYS A 149 -4.72 19.73 -7.65
N GLN A 150 -3.96 20.40 -6.80
CA GLN A 150 -2.85 21.25 -7.22
C GLN A 150 -1.80 20.47 -8.02
N ALA A 151 -1.44 19.28 -7.54
CA ALA A 151 -0.45 18.45 -8.23
C ALA A 151 -0.92 18.00 -9.63
N VAL A 152 -2.19 17.65 -9.82
CA VAL A 152 -2.69 17.22 -11.13
C VAL A 152 -3.01 18.36 -12.09
N GLU A 153 -3.03 19.61 -11.62
CA GLU A 153 -3.13 20.79 -12.49
C GLU A 153 -1.82 21.09 -13.23
N GLU A 154 -0.69 20.65 -12.67
CA GLU A 154 0.59 20.78 -13.33
C GLU A 154 0.72 19.75 -14.46
N PRO A 155 1.00 20.15 -15.70
CA PRO A 155 1.08 19.25 -16.84
C PRO A 155 2.11 18.13 -16.65
N GLY A 156 1.68 16.90 -16.79
CA GLY A 156 2.56 15.72 -16.66
C GLY A 156 2.82 15.24 -15.23
N GLN A 157 2.33 15.94 -14.22
CA GLN A 157 2.45 15.52 -12.83
C GLN A 157 1.45 14.40 -12.50
N ARG A 158 1.90 13.51 -11.62
CA ARG A 158 1.07 12.46 -11.02
C ARG A 158 1.13 12.59 -9.51
N ALA A 159 -0.01 12.40 -8.85
CA ALA A 159 -0.10 12.43 -7.40
C ALA A 159 -0.83 11.19 -6.90
N ALA A 160 -0.43 10.70 -5.75
CA ALA A 160 -1.05 9.54 -5.12
C ALA A 160 -1.24 9.77 -3.61
N LEU A 161 -2.41 9.38 -3.11
CA LEU A 161 -2.64 9.20 -1.67
C LEU A 161 -2.32 7.75 -1.31
N VAL A 162 -1.39 7.57 -0.39
CA VAL A 162 -1.09 6.25 0.20
C VAL A 162 -1.62 6.23 1.63
N THR A 163 -2.61 5.38 1.87
CA THR A 163 -3.22 5.24 3.20
C THR A 163 -3.76 3.83 3.43
N GLY A 164 -3.64 3.32 4.66
CA GLY A 164 -4.33 2.13 5.11
C GLY A 164 -5.76 2.41 5.57
N ASP A 165 -6.12 3.68 5.79
CA ASP A 165 -7.46 4.08 6.24
C ASP A 165 -8.42 4.23 5.04
N ARG A 166 -9.32 3.25 4.91
CA ARG A 166 -10.35 3.22 3.88
C ARG A 166 -11.43 4.31 4.05
N ALA A 167 -11.62 4.81 5.27
CA ALA A 167 -12.56 5.90 5.53
C ALA A 167 -11.98 7.22 5.03
N LEU A 168 -10.71 7.50 5.32
CA LEU A 168 -9.97 8.65 4.79
C LEU A 168 -9.95 8.63 3.25
N ALA A 169 -9.56 7.50 2.64
CA ALA A 169 -9.54 7.38 1.17
C ALA A 169 -10.89 7.73 0.53
N ARG A 170 -11.99 7.27 1.13
CA ARG A 170 -13.35 7.57 0.66
C ARG A 170 -13.70 9.04 0.83
N ARG A 171 -13.37 9.66 1.98
CA ARG A 171 -13.61 11.10 2.21
C ARG A 171 -12.85 11.94 1.19
N VAL A 172 -11.56 11.65 0.97
CA VAL A 172 -10.74 12.35 -0.02
C VAL A 172 -11.30 12.19 -1.43
N SER A 173 -11.74 10.98 -1.81
CA SER A 173 -12.37 10.75 -3.12
C SER A 173 -13.65 11.58 -3.31
N VAL A 174 -14.44 11.77 -2.26
CA VAL A 174 -15.65 12.62 -2.30
C VAL A 174 -15.27 14.09 -2.47
N GLU A 175 -14.28 14.58 -1.73
CA GLU A 175 -13.80 15.96 -1.86
C GLU A 175 -13.18 16.24 -3.24
N LEU A 176 -12.40 15.29 -3.79
CA LEU A 176 -11.83 15.41 -5.14
C LEU A 176 -12.90 15.55 -6.23
N LYS A 177 -14.05 14.88 -6.09
CA LYS A 177 -15.17 15.03 -7.04
C LYS A 177 -15.74 16.45 -7.05
N ARG A 178 -15.70 17.17 -5.93
CA ARG A 178 -16.08 18.59 -5.88
C ARG A 178 -15.17 19.49 -6.71
N PHE A 179 -13.92 19.07 -6.86
CA PHE A 179 -12.94 19.73 -7.72
C PHE A 179 -12.91 19.19 -9.16
N GLY A 180 -13.83 18.30 -9.53
CA GLY A 180 -13.90 17.69 -10.86
C GLY A 180 -12.83 16.62 -11.10
N VAL A 181 -12.13 16.14 -10.06
CA VAL A 181 -11.11 15.10 -10.15
C VAL A 181 -11.72 13.75 -9.81
N VAL A 182 -11.54 12.77 -10.69
CA VAL A 182 -11.90 11.37 -10.45
C VAL A 182 -10.63 10.60 -10.10
N ALA A 183 -10.55 10.16 -8.84
CA ALA A 183 -9.43 9.36 -8.36
C ALA A 183 -9.60 7.89 -8.77
N ASP A 184 -8.50 7.25 -9.18
CA ASP A 184 -8.41 5.81 -9.31
C ASP A 184 -8.06 5.20 -7.94
N ASP A 185 -8.92 4.32 -7.44
CA ASP A 185 -8.77 3.67 -6.13
C ASP A 185 -8.38 2.20 -6.32
N SER A 186 -7.11 1.87 -6.06
CA SER A 186 -6.60 0.50 -6.16
C SER A 186 -7.34 -0.52 -5.27
N GLY A 187 -7.94 -0.07 -4.17
CA GLY A 187 -8.74 -0.92 -3.27
C GLY A 187 -10.15 -1.22 -3.80
N GLY A 188 -10.60 -0.50 -4.83
CA GLY A 188 -11.92 -0.65 -5.42
C GLY A 188 -13.08 -0.43 -4.46
N THR A 189 -14.27 -0.79 -4.91
CA THR A 189 -15.49 -0.76 -4.09
C THR A 189 -15.83 -2.19 -3.64
N PRO A 190 -15.96 -2.46 -2.33
CA PRO A 190 -16.41 -3.76 -1.84
C PRO A 190 -17.72 -4.16 -2.53
N LEU A 191 -17.83 -5.41 -2.98
CA LEU A 191 -19.02 -5.92 -3.66
C LEU A 191 -20.29 -5.66 -2.84
N SER A 192 -20.23 -5.81 -1.51
CA SER A 192 -21.33 -5.54 -0.57
C SER A 192 -21.91 -4.13 -0.66
N ASN A 193 -21.14 -3.16 -1.15
CA ASN A 193 -21.54 -1.75 -1.28
C ASN A 193 -22.03 -1.41 -2.70
N THR A 194 -22.14 -2.41 -3.57
CA THR A 194 -22.64 -2.22 -4.94
C THR A 194 -24.15 -2.44 -5.03
N PRO A 195 -24.82 -1.80 -5.97
CA PRO A 195 -26.25 -2.06 -6.22
C PRO A 195 -26.54 -3.53 -6.53
N ALA A 196 -25.66 -4.22 -7.27
CA ALA A 196 -25.84 -5.63 -7.58
C ALA A 196 -25.84 -6.53 -6.33
N ALA A 197 -24.93 -6.29 -5.40
CA ALA A 197 -24.89 -7.05 -4.16
C ALA A 197 -26.03 -6.70 -3.21
N SER A 198 -26.49 -5.43 -3.18
CA SER A 198 -27.66 -5.07 -2.38
C SER A 198 -28.93 -5.72 -2.91
N LEU A 199 -29.09 -5.83 -4.24
CA LEU A 199 -30.19 -6.60 -4.85
C LEU A 199 -30.12 -8.07 -4.44
N LEU A 200 -28.95 -8.71 -4.57
CA LEU A 200 -28.76 -10.10 -4.19
C LEU A 200 -29.10 -10.34 -2.71
N ARG A 201 -28.62 -9.46 -1.82
CA ARG A 201 -28.91 -9.55 -0.40
C ARG A 201 -30.41 -9.42 -0.11
N LEU A 202 -31.08 -8.43 -0.69
CA LEU A 202 -32.52 -8.25 -0.53
C LEU A 202 -33.32 -9.42 -1.09
N ALA A 203 -32.91 -10.00 -2.21
CA ALA A 203 -33.53 -11.19 -2.77
C ALA A 203 -33.39 -12.40 -1.85
N LEU A 204 -32.18 -12.62 -1.27
CA LEU A 204 -31.97 -13.69 -0.29
C LEU A 204 -32.77 -13.44 0.98
N GLU A 205 -32.84 -12.20 1.50
CA GLU A 205 -33.66 -11.86 2.65
C GLU A 205 -35.15 -12.15 2.41
N ALA A 206 -35.67 -11.81 1.22
CA ALA A 206 -37.06 -12.12 0.86
C ALA A 206 -37.35 -13.63 0.81
N VAL A 207 -36.37 -14.46 0.42
CA VAL A 207 -36.50 -15.92 0.42
C VAL A 207 -36.43 -16.50 1.84
N PHE A 208 -35.48 -16.07 2.65
CA PHE A 208 -35.23 -16.65 3.97
C PHE A 208 -36.04 -16.01 5.09
N ARG A 209 -36.63 -14.83 4.85
CA ARG A 209 -37.50 -14.08 5.77
C ARG A 209 -38.78 -13.63 5.06
N PRO A 210 -39.64 -14.57 4.58
CA PRO A 210 -40.82 -14.26 3.74
C PRO A 210 -41.90 -13.59 4.56
N GLY A 211 -41.79 -12.69 5.29
CA GLY A 211 -42.81 -11.99 6.11
C GLY A 211 -42.35 -10.59 6.51
N ASP A 212 -41.15 -10.19 6.10
CA ASP A 212 -40.63 -8.86 6.35
C ASP A 212 -41.13 -7.87 5.27
N PRO A 213 -42.10 -7.00 5.60
CA PRO A 213 -42.63 -6.04 4.63
C PRO A 213 -41.58 -4.99 4.21
N VAL A 214 -40.63 -4.67 5.09
CA VAL A 214 -39.59 -3.67 4.82
C VAL A 214 -38.60 -4.23 3.82
N GLY A 215 -38.15 -5.47 4.02
CA GLY A 215 -37.26 -6.17 3.11
C GLY A 215 -37.89 -6.34 1.73
N LEU A 216 -39.16 -6.75 1.67
CA LEU A 216 -39.90 -6.92 0.42
C LEU A 216 -40.07 -5.58 -0.31
N LEU A 217 -40.46 -4.53 0.38
CA LEU A 217 -40.62 -3.18 -0.21
C LEU A 217 -39.29 -2.65 -0.73
N SER A 218 -38.20 -2.88 0.03
CA SER A 218 -36.84 -2.49 -0.38
C SER A 218 -36.39 -3.22 -1.64
N LEU A 219 -36.71 -4.50 -1.75
CA LEU A 219 -36.45 -5.30 -2.94
C LEU A 219 -37.24 -4.78 -4.15
N LEU A 220 -38.54 -4.54 -3.99
CA LEU A 220 -39.42 -4.07 -5.07
C LEU A 220 -39.01 -2.68 -5.58
N LYS A 221 -38.50 -1.82 -4.71
CA LYS A 221 -38.01 -0.47 -5.06
C LYS A 221 -36.57 -0.46 -5.56
N HIS A 222 -35.89 -1.61 -5.60
CA HIS A 222 -34.48 -1.63 -5.96
C HIS A 222 -34.28 -1.29 -7.45
N PRO A 223 -33.38 -0.35 -7.81
CA PRO A 223 -33.23 0.17 -9.18
C PRO A 223 -32.81 -0.87 -10.23
N LEU A 224 -32.24 -2.01 -9.79
CA LEU A 224 -31.86 -3.11 -10.69
C LEU A 224 -32.92 -4.22 -10.78
N LEU A 225 -34.01 -4.14 -10.01
CA LEU A 225 -35.09 -5.13 -10.11
C LEU A 225 -36.04 -4.71 -11.24
N GLY A 226 -36.13 -5.52 -12.29
CA GLY A 226 -37.02 -5.26 -13.43
C GLY A 226 -38.25 -6.15 -13.48
N LEU A 227 -38.20 -7.36 -12.87
CA LEU A 227 -39.28 -8.37 -12.91
C LEU A 227 -39.88 -8.61 -14.31
N GLY A 228 -39.15 -8.31 -15.39
CA GLY A 228 -39.67 -8.37 -16.77
C GLY A 228 -40.59 -7.23 -17.16
N LEU A 229 -40.73 -6.22 -16.30
CA LEU A 229 -41.55 -5.04 -16.54
C LEU A 229 -40.70 -3.85 -17.03
N GLU A 230 -41.28 -2.95 -17.81
CA GLU A 230 -40.60 -1.69 -18.14
C GLU A 230 -40.56 -0.76 -16.91
N ARG A 231 -39.48 0.05 -16.82
CA ARG A 231 -39.26 0.94 -15.65
C ARG A 231 -40.43 1.89 -15.32
N GLY A 232 -41.34 2.13 -16.26
CA GLY A 232 -42.53 2.94 -16.08
C GLY A 232 -43.69 2.23 -15.34
N ASP A 233 -43.69 0.89 -15.36
CA ASP A 233 -44.76 0.05 -14.82
C ASP A 233 -44.58 -0.34 -13.35
N VAL A 234 -43.40 -0.03 -12.78
CA VAL A 234 -43.02 -0.36 -11.39
C VAL A 234 -43.09 0.89 -10.49
N ARG A 235 -44.16 1.70 -10.60
CA ARG A 235 -44.35 2.84 -9.71
C ARG A 235 -45.51 2.63 -8.75
#